data_158e0331119a454d8079ee4226c4c34d
#
_entry.id   158e0331119a454d8079ee4226c4c34d
#
_cell.length_a   1.000
_cell.length_b   1.000
_cell.length_c   1.000
_cell.angle_alpha   90.00
_cell.angle_beta   90.00
_cell.angle_gamma   90.00
#
_symmetry.space_group_name_H-M   'P 1'
#
loop_
_entity.id
_entity.type
_entity.pdbx_description
1 polymer ?
#
loop_
_entity_poly.entity_id
_entity_poly.type
_entity_poly.pdbx_seq_one_letter_code
_entity_poly.pdbx_strand_id
1 'polypeptide(L)'
;GSEMCIRDSIVPVGGDWSYNPFELTRKGDYVYGRGTTDDKGPVIEALYAMKLLRDSGVKLNKRVRLIMGCNEETGSKCMEHYNKVAEELSCGFTPDANFPCIHGEKGHMSMMAYSKHTKIISMNGGFVSNAVCDSCTTVIPADIGLKEKLEAALADTKLQEYQVTEENGQIEIYAKGVPAHASTPALGINAAGVTFECLEKLSLIHI
;
A
#
# COMPACT_ATOMS: atom_id res chain seq x y z
N GLY A 1 17.67 4.52 28.31
CA GLY A 1 16.23 4.18 28.36
C GLY A 1 15.89 3.15 27.31
N SER A 2 14.98 2.23 27.61
CA SER A 2 14.32 1.43 26.58
C SER A 2 13.07 2.17 26.13
N GLU A 3 12.86 2.27 24.83
CA GLU A 3 11.76 3.04 24.24
C GLU A 3 11.04 2.20 23.19
N MET A 4 9.75 2.46 23.05
CA MET A 4 8.88 1.81 22.08
C MET A 4 8.41 2.87 21.09
N CYS A 5 8.66 2.65 19.81
CA CYS A 5 8.19 3.51 18.73
C CYS A 5 6.94 2.88 18.13
N ILE A 6 5.85 3.62 18.06
CA ILE A 6 4.57 3.14 17.53
C ILE A 6 4.00 4.18 16.57
N ARG A 7 3.32 3.70 15.55
CA ARG A 7 2.69 4.47 14.47
C ARG A 7 1.34 5.03 14.91
N ASP A 8 1.03 6.23 14.47
CA ASP A 8 -0.31 6.80 14.54
C ASP A 8 -0.89 7.14 13.15
N SER A 9 -0.10 6.99 12.08
CA SER A 9 -0.60 7.08 10.71
C SER A 9 -1.38 5.82 10.32
N ILE A 10 -2.48 6.01 9.62
CA ILE A 10 -3.31 4.93 9.10
C ILE A 10 -3.40 5.03 7.58
N VAL A 11 -3.41 3.87 6.92
CA VAL A 11 -3.61 3.79 5.47
C VAL A 11 -4.97 4.39 5.09
N PRO A 12 -5.08 5.18 4.01
CA PRO A 12 -6.37 5.64 3.50
C PRO A 12 -7.35 4.50 3.28
N VAL A 13 -8.63 4.79 3.50
CA VAL A 13 -9.69 3.80 3.27
C VAL A 13 -9.90 3.64 1.77
N GLY A 14 -9.78 2.40 1.29
CA GLY A 14 -10.08 2.01 -0.08
C GLY A 14 -10.72 0.62 -0.10
N GLY A 15 -11.34 0.25 -1.23
CA GLY A 15 -12.00 -1.05 -1.39
C GLY A 15 -13.34 -1.17 -0.65
N ASP A 16 -13.91 -2.38 -0.74
CA ASP A 16 -15.16 -2.72 -0.10
C ASP A 16 -14.93 -3.16 1.36
N TRP A 17 -15.71 -2.57 2.25
CA TRP A 17 -15.68 -2.86 3.68
C TRP A 17 -16.97 -3.52 4.12
N SER A 18 -16.86 -4.59 4.91
CA SER A 18 -18.02 -5.27 5.50
C SER A 18 -18.72 -4.43 6.58
N TYR A 19 -18.01 -3.48 7.18
CA TYR A 19 -18.49 -2.55 8.22
C TYR A 19 -17.93 -1.16 7.96
N ASN A 20 -18.54 -0.12 8.54
CA ASN A 20 -18.03 1.24 8.41
C ASN A 20 -16.58 1.32 8.95
N PRO A 21 -15.59 1.66 8.10
CA PRO A 21 -14.18 1.70 8.53
C PRO A 21 -13.87 2.79 9.56
N PHE A 22 -14.71 3.81 9.70
CA PHE A 22 -14.53 4.92 10.64
C PHE A 22 -15.23 4.72 11.98
N GLU A 23 -15.91 3.58 12.16
CA GLU A 23 -16.60 3.22 13.39
C GLU A 23 -16.07 1.88 13.92
N LEU A 24 -15.79 1.83 15.24
CA LEU A 24 -15.39 0.57 15.86
C LEU A 24 -16.60 -0.37 15.95
N THR A 25 -16.59 -1.42 15.14
CA THR A 25 -17.63 -2.45 15.16
C THR A 25 -17.13 -3.70 15.87
N ARG A 26 -17.80 -4.13 16.95
CA ARG A 26 -17.49 -5.39 17.63
C ARG A 26 -18.44 -6.50 17.19
N LYS A 27 -17.88 -7.65 16.79
CA LYS A 27 -18.62 -8.88 16.46
C LYS A 27 -17.92 -10.08 17.11
N GLY A 28 -18.54 -10.62 18.15
CA GLY A 28 -17.94 -11.68 18.96
C GLY A 28 -16.64 -11.19 19.59
N ASP A 29 -15.54 -11.90 19.34
CA ASP A 29 -14.22 -11.61 19.85
C ASP A 29 -13.38 -10.69 18.92
N TYR A 30 -13.97 -10.24 17.83
CA TYR A 30 -13.31 -9.38 16.84
C TYR A 30 -13.79 -7.94 16.91
N VAL A 31 -12.89 -7.03 16.61
CA VAL A 31 -13.18 -5.61 16.38
C VAL A 31 -12.75 -5.23 14.97
N TYR A 32 -13.63 -4.50 14.28
CA TYR A 32 -13.44 -4.07 12.90
C TYR A 32 -13.41 -2.55 12.84
N GLY A 33 -12.52 -2.02 12.03
CA GLY A 33 -12.35 -0.61 11.78
C GLY A 33 -10.97 -0.32 11.20
N ARG A 34 -10.81 0.79 10.49
CA ARG A 34 -9.51 1.20 9.96
C ARG A 34 -8.55 1.51 11.11
N GLY A 35 -7.37 0.89 11.09
CA GLY A 35 -6.33 1.08 12.11
C GLY A 35 -6.46 0.18 13.34
N THR A 36 -7.43 -0.75 13.41
CA THR A 36 -7.55 -1.65 14.56
C THR A 36 -6.37 -2.61 14.68
N THR A 37 -5.84 -3.09 13.58
CA THR A 37 -4.63 -3.92 13.53
C THR A 37 -3.39 -3.08 13.27
N ASP A 38 -3.46 -2.18 12.32
CA ASP A 38 -2.37 -1.34 11.85
C ASP A 38 -2.74 0.15 12.07
N ASP A 39 -2.34 0.79 13.17
CA ASP A 39 -1.54 0.23 14.27
C ASP A 39 -2.06 0.70 15.65
N LYS A 40 -3.34 1.10 15.76
CA LYS A 40 -3.94 1.59 17.01
C LYS A 40 -4.09 0.47 18.07
N GLY A 41 -4.32 -0.77 17.66
CA GLY A 41 -4.36 -1.92 18.55
C GLY A 41 -3.06 -2.05 19.33
N PRO A 42 -1.92 -2.27 18.65
CA PRO A 42 -0.59 -2.34 19.29
C PRO A 42 -0.23 -1.11 20.13
N VAL A 43 -0.65 0.10 19.72
CA VAL A 43 -0.48 1.32 20.55
C VAL A 43 -1.16 1.17 21.90
N ILE A 44 -2.41 0.71 21.91
CA ILE A 44 -3.19 0.54 23.15
C ILE A 44 -2.63 -0.61 23.99
N GLU A 45 -2.23 -1.72 23.36
CA GLU A 45 -1.60 -2.85 24.06
C GLU A 45 -0.31 -2.40 24.77
N ALA A 46 0.53 -1.65 24.10
CA ALA A 46 1.75 -1.09 24.65
C ALA A 46 1.48 -0.14 25.83
N LEU A 47 0.48 0.74 25.70
CA LEU A 47 0.09 1.65 26.77
C LEU A 47 -0.42 0.89 28.01
N TYR A 48 -1.22 -0.16 27.82
CA TYR A 48 -1.69 -0.99 28.91
C TYR A 48 -0.57 -1.83 29.53
N ALA A 49 0.39 -2.34 28.76
CA ALA A 49 1.56 -3.00 29.28
C ALA A 49 2.38 -2.07 30.19
N MET A 50 2.60 -0.81 29.77
CA MET A 50 3.25 0.20 30.60
C MET A 50 2.45 0.51 31.87
N LYS A 51 1.12 0.59 31.77
CA LYS A 51 0.24 0.77 32.92
C LYS A 51 0.35 -0.39 33.90
N LEU A 52 0.33 -1.62 33.42
CA LEU A 52 0.48 -2.82 34.26
C LEU A 52 1.82 -2.84 35.01
N LEU A 53 2.92 -2.51 34.32
CA LEU A 53 4.25 -2.39 34.96
C LEU A 53 4.24 -1.33 36.06
N ARG A 54 3.64 -0.19 35.86
CA ARG A 54 3.52 0.86 36.87
C ARG A 54 2.68 0.39 38.08
N ASP A 55 1.51 -0.20 37.79
CA ASP A 55 0.53 -0.57 38.81
C ASP A 55 1.02 -1.80 39.63
N SER A 56 1.89 -2.63 39.04
CA SER A 56 2.53 -3.76 39.76
C SER A 56 3.63 -3.33 40.75
N GLY A 57 4.01 -2.05 40.74
CA GLY A 57 5.04 -1.54 41.65
C GLY A 57 6.47 -1.99 41.30
N VAL A 58 6.70 -2.60 40.15
CA VAL A 58 8.04 -2.97 39.67
C VAL A 58 8.89 -1.72 39.51
N LYS A 59 10.03 -1.71 40.20
CA LYS A 59 11.02 -0.62 40.01
C LYS A 59 11.85 -0.86 38.78
N LEU A 60 11.64 0.00 37.79
CA LEU A 60 12.44 -0.01 36.58
C LEU A 60 13.75 0.77 36.81
N ASN A 61 14.86 0.22 36.32
CA ASN A 61 16.18 0.88 36.35
C ASN A 61 16.42 1.78 35.11
N LYS A 62 15.46 1.80 34.16
CA LYS A 62 15.49 2.64 32.97
C LYS A 62 14.11 3.26 32.75
N ARG A 63 14.10 4.41 32.12
CA ARG A 63 12.86 5.06 31.68
C ARG A 63 12.31 4.30 30.48
N VAL A 64 11.01 4.01 30.50
CA VAL A 64 10.27 3.49 29.34
C VAL A 64 9.52 4.65 28.71
N ARG A 65 9.62 4.79 27.40
CA ARG A 65 8.98 5.84 26.62
C ARG A 65 8.16 5.21 25.48
N LEU A 66 6.92 5.63 25.37
CA LEU A 66 6.07 5.35 24.22
C LEU A 66 6.22 6.51 23.23
N ILE A 67 6.61 6.21 22.00
CA ILE A 67 6.77 7.19 20.92
C ILE A 67 5.76 6.86 19.85
N MET A 68 4.94 7.86 19.48
CA MET A 68 3.95 7.75 18.43
C MET A 68 4.36 8.66 17.27
N GLY A 69 4.58 8.06 16.11
CA GLY A 69 4.92 8.78 14.88
C GLY A 69 3.67 9.15 14.08
N CYS A 70 3.76 10.06 13.14
CA CYS A 70 2.62 10.58 12.39
C CYS A 70 2.73 10.43 10.86
N ASN A 71 3.76 9.79 10.34
CA ASN A 71 3.88 9.59 8.90
C ASN A 71 4.69 8.34 8.53
N GLU A 72 4.50 7.25 9.21
CA GLU A 72 5.21 6.00 8.95
C GLU A 72 4.96 5.53 7.51
N GLU A 73 3.70 5.51 7.05
CA GLU A 73 3.29 5.11 5.70
C GLU A 73 3.92 5.93 4.56
N THR A 74 4.48 7.09 4.89
CA THR A 74 5.07 8.04 3.94
C THR A 74 6.54 8.36 4.21
N GLY A 75 7.24 7.46 4.93
CA GLY A 75 8.70 7.50 5.10
C GLY A 75 9.19 8.07 6.43
N SER A 76 8.38 8.06 7.49
CA SER A 76 8.80 8.28 8.90
C SER A 76 9.64 9.54 9.17
N LYS A 77 9.41 10.64 8.45
CA LYS A 77 10.15 11.91 8.65
C LYS A 77 10.02 12.47 10.07
N CYS A 78 8.92 12.19 10.75
CA CYS A 78 8.72 12.53 12.16
C CYS A 78 9.77 11.84 13.05
N MET A 79 10.14 10.60 12.75
CA MET A 79 11.17 9.86 13.48
C MET A 79 12.59 10.36 13.17
N GLU A 80 12.83 10.77 11.92
CA GLU A 80 14.08 11.46 11.59
C GLU A 80 14.29 12.75 12.40
N HIS A 81 13.21 13.52 12.57
CA HIS A 81 13.25 14.72 13.41
C HIS A 81 13.42 14.37 14.88
N TYR A 82 12.64 13.41 15.39
CA TYR A 82 12.71 12.96 16.78
C TYR A 82 14.15 12.54 17.15
N ASN A 83 14.79 11.74 16.32
CA ASN A 83 16.17 11.27 16.55
C ASN A 83 17.22 12.39 16.58
N LYS A 84 16.92 13.56 16.01
CA LYS A 84 17.82 14.73 16.05
C LYS A 84 17.69 15.55 17.33
N VAL A 85 16.53 15.49 18.00
CA VAL A 85 16.22 16.39 19.13
C VAL A 85 16.01 15.64 20.45
N ALA A 86 15.79 14.34 20.42
CA ALA A 86 15.55 13.53 21.60
C ALA A 86 16.86 12.93 22.14
N GLU A 87 16.81 12.49 23.39
CA GLU A 87 17.91 11.72 24.00
C GLU A 87 18.09 10.39 23.27
N GLU A 88 19.32 9.93 23.17
CA GLU A 88 19.67 8.66 22.58
C GLU A 88 18.99 7.47 23.28
N LEU A 89 18.51 6.55 22.48
CA LEU A 89 17.82 5.34 22.95
C LEU A 89 18.83 4.24 23.24
N SER A 90 18.69 3.57 24.41
CA SER A 90 19.51 2.38 24.70
C SER A 90 19.03 1.16 23.91
N CYS A 91 17.73 0.99 23.75
CA CYS A 91 17.07 -0.05 22.96
C CYS A 91 15.60 0.30 22.77
N GLY A 92 14.98 -0.30 21.77
CA GLY A 92 13.56 -0.15 21.48
C GLY A 92 13.05 -1.29 20.62
N PHE A 93 11.74 -1.33 20.42
CA PHE A 93 11.09 -2.22 19.49
C PHE A 93 9.84 -1.55 18.93
N THR A 94 9.42 -1.96 17.75
CA THR A 94 8.20 -1.52 17.09
C THR A 94 7.23 -2.69 17.05
N PRO A 95 6.08 -2.63 17.73
CA PRO A 95 5.09 -3.71 17.73
C PRO A 95 4.19 -3.66 16.49
N ASP A 96 4.78 -3.64 15.31
CA ASP A 96 4.11 -3.48 14.01
C ASP A 96 4.36 -4.68 13.10
N ALA A 97 4.39 -5.87 13.68
CA ALA A 97 4.61 -7.11 12.95
C ALA A 97 4.16 -8.33 13.74
N ASN A 98 4.19 -9.49 13.10
CA ASN A 98 3.85 -10.76 13.73
C ASN A 98 4.93 -11.22 14.70
N PHE A 99 4.50 -11.96 15.75
CA PHE A 99 5.40 -12.65 16.66
C PHE A 99 6.11 -13.84 15.98
N PRO A 100 7.30 -14.23 16.49
CA PRO A 100 7.93 -13.72 17.72
C PRO A 100 8.77 -12.46 17.51
N CYS A 101 9.46 -12.30 16.42
CA CYS A 101 10.29 -11.15 16.12
C CYS A 101 10.70 -11.16 14.64
N ILE A 102 10.51 -10.08 13.97
CA ILE A 102 10.99 -9.88 12.60
C ILE A 102 12.44 -9.37 12.70
N HIS A 103 13.36 -10.09 12.08
CA HIS A 103 14.78 -9.76 12.06
C HIS A 103 15.33 -9.48 10.66
N GLY A 104 14.46 -9.46 9.65
CA GLY A 104 14.81 -9.17 8.26
C GLY A 104 13.59 -8.68 7.49
N GLU A 105 13.80 -7.73 6.61
CA GLU A 105 12.77 -7.13 5.77
C GLU A 105 13.16 -7.19 4.30
N LYS A 106 12.16 -7.17 3.41
CA LYS A 106 12.40 -7.04 1.98
C LYS A 106 12.87 -5.62 1.67
N GLY A 107 13.82 -5.50 0.77
CA GLY A 107 14.24 -4.20 0.25
C GLY A 107 13.08 -3.50 -0.47
N HIS A 108 13.04 -2.19 -0.37
CA HIS A 108 12.10 -1.33 -1.08
C HIS A 108 12.86 -0.46 -2.09
N MET A 109 12.35 -0.41 -3.32
CA MET A 109 12.86 0.47 -4.36
C MET A 109 11.71 1.16 -5.06
N SER A 110 11.78 2.49 -5.14
CA SER A 110 10.86 3.31 -5.94
C SER A 110 11.61 3.87 -7.13
N MET A 111 11.04 3.75 -8.31
CA MET A 111 11.61 4.27 -9.55
C MET A 111 10.55 5.09 -10.29
N MET A 112 11.03 6.11 -11.00
CA MET A 112 10.21 6.85 -11.95
C MET A 112 10.77 6.62 -13.34
N ALA A 113 9.95 6.08 -14.24
CA ALA A 113 10.30 5.86 -15.63
C ALA A 113 9.72 6.98 -16.50
N TYR A 114 10.52 7.49 -17.42
CA TYR A 114 10.12 8.49 -18.38
C TYR A 114 10.30 7.95 -19.79
N SER A 115 9.26 8.01 -20.61
CA SER A 115 9.36 7.70 -22.04
C SER A 115 9.14 8.95 -22.88
N LYS A 116 9.99 9.12 -23.90
CA LYS A 116 9.85 10.17 -24.93
C LYS A 116 9.10 9.69 -26.18
N HIS A 117 8.91 8.38 -26.28
CA HIS A 117 8.32 7.73 -27.46
C HIS A 117 7.20 6.80 -27.03
N THR A 118 6.03 7.37 -26.84
CA THR A 118 4.82 6.62 -26.52
C THR A 118 3.63 7.17 -27.25
N LYS A 119 2.71 6.29 -27.66
CA LYS A 119 1.38 6.67 -28.15
C LYS A 119 0.35 6.82 -27.01
N ILE A 120 0.74 6.62 -25.76
CA ILE A 120 -0.16 6.80 -24.62
C ILE A 120 -0.46 8.31 -24.46
N ILE A 121 -1.73 8.68 -24.53
CA ILE A 121 -2.22 10.03 -24.23
C ILE A 121 -2.32 10.22 -22.72
N SER A 122 -2.92 9.24 -22.04
CA SER A 122 -2.99 9.20 -20.57
C SER A 122 -3.06 7.76 -20.08
N MET A 123 -2.56 7.54 -18.86
CA MET A 123 -2.69 6.28 -18.14
C MET A 123 -2.86 6.58 -16.66
N ASN A 124 -3.98 6.13 -16.11
CA ASN A 124 -4.33 6.35 -14.72
C ASN A 124 -4.64 5.00 -14.06
N GLY A 125 -3.98 4.69 -12.97
CA GLY A 125 -4.21 3.47 -12.21
C GLY A 125 -3.40 3.42 -10.94
N GLY A 126 -3.86 2.57 -9.99
CA GLY A 126 -3.27 2.45 -8.66
C GLY A 126 -3.59 3.64 -7.75
N PHE A 127 -3.84 3.36 -6.48
CA PHE A 127 -4.15 4.38 -5.48
C PHE A 127 -2.97 4.67 -4.55
N VAL A 128 -2.14 3.66 -4.28
CA VAL A 128 -1.02 3.73 -3.34
C VAL A 128 0.17 2.94 -3.85
N SER A 129 1.38 3.40 -3.52
CA SER A 129 2.62 2.80 -4.02
C SER A 129 2.96 1.44 -3.41
N ASN A 130 2.34 1.10 -2.27
CA ASN A 130 2.54 -0.18 -1.58
C ASN A 130 1.48 -1.25 -1.92
N ALA A 131 0.68 -1.03 -2.96
CA ALA A 131 -0.28 -2.01 -3.45
C ALA A 131 -0.10 -2.28 -4.96
N VAL A 132 -0.41 -3.51 -5.36
CA VAL A 132 -0.53 -3.89 -6.78
C VAL A 132 -1.69 -3.10 -7.39
N CYS A 133 -1.45 -2.49 -8.55
CA CYS A 133 -2.46 -1.73 -9.28
C CYS A 133 -3.59 -2.65 -9.73
N ASP A 134 -4.75 -2.52 -9.09
CA ASP A 134 -5.92 -3.35 -9.31
C ASP A 134 -6.83 -2.87 -10.44
N SER A 135 -6.69 -1.61 -10.85
CA SER A 135 -7.43 -1.05 -11.96
C SER A 135 -6.62 0.00 -12.70
N CYS A 136 -6.79 0.07 -14.01
CA CYS A 136 -6.09 1.02 -14.86
C CYS A 136 -6.98 1.44 -16.03
N THR A 137 -6.99 2.76 -16.31
CA THR A 137 -7.61 3.32 -17.52
C THR A 137 -6.52 3.96 -18.37
N THR A 138 -6.42 3.54 -19.63
CA THR A 138 -5.40 4.01 -20.58
C THR A 138 -6.07 4.55 -21.81
N VAL A 139 -5.63 5.73 -22.29
CA VAL A 139 -6.14 6.37 -23.51
C VAL A 139 -5.01 6.46 -24.53
N ILE A 140 -5.29 6.02 -25.75
CA ILE A 140 -4.38 6.08 -26.90
C ILE A 140 -5.10 6.61 -28.12
N PRO A 141 -4.39 7.13 -29.17
CA PRO A 141 -5.00 7.47 -30.44
C PRO A 141 -5.61 6.23 -31.11
N ALA A 142 -6.77 6.38 -31.72
CA ALA A 142 -7.36 5.33 -32.53
C ALA A 142 -6.60 5.15 -33.87
N ASP A 143 -6.53 3.91 -34.33
CA ASP A 143 -6.03 3.55 -35.65
C ASP A 143 -6.87 2.39 -36.19
N ILE A 144 -6.91 2.25 -37.54
CA ILE A 144 -7.76 1.25 -38.20
C ILE A 144 -7.42 -0.20 -37.72
N GLY A 145 -8.44 -0.90 -37.19
CA GLY A 145 -8.32 -2.26 -36.70
C GLY A 145 -7.52 -2.40 -35.41
N LEU A 146 -7.20 -1.30 -34.72
CA LEU A 146 -6.43 -1.34 -33.48
C LEU A 146 -7.28 -1.83 -32.31
N LYS A 147 -8.57 -1.47 -32.27
CA LYS A 147 -9.50 -1.93 -31.23
C LYS A 147 -9.58 -3.44 -31.16
N GLU A 148 -9.81 -4.10 -32.30
CA GLU A 148 -9.90 -5.57 -32.38
C GLU A 148 -8.61 -6.26 -31.96
N LYS A 149 -7.45 -5.68 -32.32
CA LYS A 149 -6.15 -6.19 -31.88
C LYS A 149 -5.94 -6.06 -30.39
N LEU A 150 -6.39 -4.97 -29.78
CA LEU A 150 -6.33 -4.75 -28.34
C LEU A 150 -7.25 -5.72 -27.61
N GLU A 151 -8.51 -5.87 -28.07
CA GLU A 151 -9.44 -6.83 -27.49
C GLU A 151 -8.89 -8.26 -27.55
N ALA A 152 -8.29 -8.66 -28.68
CA ALA A 152 -7.66 -9.98 -28.81
C ALA A 152 -6.45 -10.14 -27.88
N ALA A 153 -5.61 -9.11 -27.73
CA ALA A 153 -4.45 -9.16 -26.86
C ALA A 153 -4.85 -9.21 -25.37
N LEU A 154 -5.88 -8.49 -24.99
CA LEU A 154 -6.39 -8.45 -23.62
C LEU A 154 -7.14 -9.74 -23.23
N ALA A 155 -7.84 -10.36 -24.18
CA ALA A 155 -8.54 -11.63 -23.95
C ALA A 155 -7.61 -12.78 -23.54
N ASP A 156 -6.34 -12.75 -23.96
CA ASP A 156 -5.32 -13.75 -23.60
C ASP A 156 -4.53 -13.34 -22.33
N THR A 157 -5.16 -12.60 -21.43
CA THR A 157 -4.50 -12.14 -20.19
C THR A 157 -5.17 -12.71 -18.95
N LYS A 158 -4.55 -12.44 -17.78
CA LYS A 158 -5.08 -12.82 -16.46
C LYS A 158 -5.98 -11.74 -15.84
N LEU A 159 -6.36 -10.70 -16.59
CA LEU A 159 -7.25 -9.66 -16.08
C LEU A 159 -8.60 -10.25 -15.66
N GLN A 160 -9.18 -9.73 -14.60
CA GLN A 160 -10.54 -10.11 -14.19
C GLN A 160 -11.60 -9.58 -15.13
N GLU A 161 -11.36 -8.37 -15.64
CA GLU A 161 -12.27 -7.67 -16.54
C GLU A 161 -11.47 -6.69 -17.39
N TYR A 162 -11.91 -6.46 -18.60
CA TYR A 162 -11.42 -5.37 -19.44
C TYR A 162 -12.54 -4.83 -20.33
N GLN A 163 -12.39 -3.59 -20.73
CA GLN A 163 -13.29 -2.94 -21.70
C GLN A 163 -12.44 -2.09 -22.64
N VAL A 164 -12.75 -2.15 -23.94
CA VAL A 164 -12.12 -1.32 -24.96
C VAL A 164 -13.20 -0.52 -25.68
N THR A 165 -13.15 0.79 -25.56
CA THR A 165 -14.09 1.70 -26.22
C THR A 165 -13.36 2.59 -27.20
N GLU A 166 -13.96 2.84 -28.36
CA GLU A 166 -13.41 3.76 -29.36
C GLU A 166 -14.40 4.90 -29.60
N GLU A 167 -13.95 6.12 -29.33
CA GLU A 167 -14.77 7.31 -29.48
C GLU A 167 -13.88 8.52 -29.79
N ASN A 168 -14.37 9.41 -30.63
CA ASN A 168 -13.70 10.70 -30.98
C ASN A 168 -12.23 10.56 -31.42
N GLY A 169 -11.88 9.48 -32.14
CA GLY A 169 -10.50 9.22 -32.59
C GLY A 169 -9.54 8.76 -31.51
N GLN A 170 -10.05 8.30 -30.39
CA GLN A 170 -9.29 7.73 -29.29
C GLN A 170 -9.85 6.37 -28.90
N ILE A 171 -8.98 5.52 -28.37
CA ILE A 171 -9.34 4.26 -27.74
C ILE A 171 -9.06 4.39 -26.25
N GLU A 172 -10.08 4.12 -25.45
CA GLU A 172 -9.96 3.97 -24.01
C GLU A 172 -9.96 2.48 -23.66
N ILE A 173 -8.99 2.07 -22.86
CA ILE A 173 -8.81 0.71 -22.35
C ILE A 173 -9.00 0.78 -20.84
N TYR A 174 -10.06 0.17 -20.32
CA TYR A 174 -10.19 -0.14 -18.90
C TYR A 174 -9.73 -1.56 -18.65
N ALA A 175 -8.90 -1.73 -17.62
CA ALA A 175 -8.38 -3.03 -17.20
C ALA A 175 -8.57 -3.19 -15.69
N LYS A 176 -9.06 -4.35 -15.25
CA LYS A 176 -9.25 -4.72 -13.85
C LYS A 176 -8.43 -5.96 -13.51
N GLY A 177 -7.53 -5.82 -12.59
CA GLY A 177 -6.69 -6.87 -12.03
C GLY A 177 -7.16 -7.31 -10.64
N VAL A 178 -6.19 -7.71 -9.80
CA VAL A 178 -6.42 -8.15 -8.42
C VAL A 178 -5.49 -7.37 -7.48
N PRO A 179 -6.03 -6.70 -6.46
CA PRO A 179 -5.18 -6.01 -5.49
C PRO A 179 -4.38 -7.01 -4.66
N ALA A 180 -3.17 -6.62 -4.30
CA ALA A 180 -2.33 -7.31 -3.32
C ALA A 180 -1.35 -6.32 -2.70
N HIS A 181 -0.80 -6.66 -1.55
CA HIS A 181 0.27 -5.85 -0.97
C HIS A 181 1.55 -5.96 -1.80
N ALA A 182 2.29 -4.85 -1.96
CA ALA A 182 3.50 -4.83 -2.78
C ALA A 182 4.60 -5.81 -2.31
N SER A 183 4.58 -6.22 -1.05
CA SER A 183 5.49 -7.24 -0.51
C SER A 183 5.15 -8.67 -0.97
N THR A 184 3.95 -8.89 -1.47
CA THR A 184 3.45 -10.19 -1.97
C THR A 184 2.76 -10.04 -3.34
N PRO A 185 3.44 -9.44 -4.34
CA PRO A 185 2.80 -9.07 -5.60
C PRO A 185 2.28 -10.26 -6.41
N ALA A 186 2.82 -11.46 -6.16
CA ALA A 186 2.38 -12.69 -6.82
C ALA A 186 0.93 -13.10 -6.45
N LEU A 187 0.35 -12.53 -5.40
CA LEU A 187 -1.05 -12.73 -5.02
C LEU A 187 -2.00 -11.80 -5.79
N GLY A 188 -1.46 -10.81 -6.48
CA GLY A 188 -2.22 -9.82 -7.24
C GLY A 188 -2.07 -9.97 -8.76
N ILE A 189 -2.86 -9.18 -9.49
CA ILE A 189 -2.74 -8.99 -10.94
C ILE A 189 -2.63 -7.50 -11.19
N ASN A 190 -1.47 -7.04 -11.66
CA ASN A 190 -1.21 -5.64 -11.93
C ASN A 190 -1.87 -5.22 -13.25
N ALA A 191 -3.00 -4.51 -13.17
CA ALA A 191 -3.75 -4.07 -14.33
C ALA A 191 -2.93 -3.16 -15.27
N ALA A 192 -2.16 -2.22 -14.69
CA ALA A 192 -1.29 -1.35 -15.47
C ALA A 192 -0.17 -2.13 -16.17
N GLY A 193 0.49 -3.07 -15.45
CA GLY A 193 1.54 -3.91 -16.01
C GLY A 193 1.04 -4.76 -17.18
N VAL A 194 -0.11 -5.42 -17.02
CA VAL A 194 -0.73 -6.20 -18.10
C VAL A 194 -1.10 -5.33 -19.30
N THR A 195 -1.63 -4.14 -19.07
CA THR A 195 -1.94 -3.19 -20.17
C THR A 195 -0.66 -2.76 -20.89
N PHE A 196 0.41 -2.45 -20.16
CA PHE A 196 1.71 -2.15 -20.79
C PHE A 196 2.23 -3.28 -21.66
N GLU A 197 2.19 -4.51 -21.18
CA GLU A 197 2.61 -5.69 -21.96
C GLU A 197 1.80 -5.84 -23.25
N CYS A 198 0.49 -5.60 -23.22
CA CYS A 198 -0.36 -5.62 -24.41
C CYS A 198 0.01 -4.51 -25.40
N LEU A 199 0.25 -3.29 -24.91
CA LEU A 199 0.64 -2.15 -25.76
C LEU A 199 2.03 -2.36 -26.39
N GLU A 200 2.98 -2.96 -25.67
CA GLU A 200 4.31 -3.30 -26.15
C GLU A 200 4.22 -4.35 -27.27
N LYS A 201 3.49 -5.44 -27.08
CA LYS A 201 3.24 -6.47 -28.09
C LYS A 201 2.68 -5.89 -29.40
N LEU A 202 1.90 -4.84 -29.31
CA LEU A 202 1.32 -4.13 -30.47
C LEU A 202 2.21 -2.98 -30.99
N SER A 203 3.44 -2.84 -30.46
CA SER A 203 4.40 -1.79 -30.83
C SER A 203 3.86 -0.36 -30.63
N LEU A 204 2.99 -0.16 -29.67
CA LEU A 204 2.41 1.14 -29.32
C LEU A 204 3.25 1.90 -28.29
N ILE A 205 4.12 1.19 -27.61
CA ILE A 205 5.14 1.72 -26.69
C ILE A 205 6.46 1.01 -26.91
N HIS A 206 7.55 1.66 -26.59
CA HIS A 206 8.89 1.09 -26.51
C HIS A 206 9.51 1.50 -25.16
N ILE A 207 9.87 0.53 -24.37
CA ILE A 207 10.50 0.73 -23.05
C ILE A 207 12.00 0.39 -23.17
#